data_d06c09dbd2df38c69f77034cd364968c
#
_entry.id   d06c09dbd2df38c69f77034cd364968c
#
_cell.length_a   1.000
_cell.length_b   1.000
_cell.length_c   1.000
_cell.angle_alpha   90.00
_cell.angle_beta   90.00
_cell.angle_gamma   90.00
#
_symmetry.space_group_name_H-M   'P 1'
#
loop_
_entity.id
_entity.type
_entity.pdbx_description
1 polymer ?
#
loop_
_entity_poly.entity_id
_entity_poly.type
_entity_poly.pdbx_seq_one_letter_code
_entity_poly.pdbx_strand_id
1 'polypeptide(L)'
;MNQNPILIQRHHYRKTFAQKTPPEPLFLIHDGGGTVFSYFLLGSLGRNVYGISNPHFGTDLTWTNGIASMAECYAKLIKETCPFGDILLGGWSLGGLVAVQIAQILSGDSELNVTGIIMIDSTFPAEGQPIKTRRIAFNAEASTRPEMTEKTRKCMNEAQLQIRQWTPPVWRFPMAEVQDGQSHMAGLKMNDTTTPLSPPAILFRATDNSLDSNTDVSEASDTKVSNDGGSQALGFDRYENFDLREVVDTSGDHFSIFSNDNVNELSKKLKDACDKLTKKS
;
A
#
# COMPACT_ATOMS: atom_id res chain seq x y z
N MET A 1 -24.47 -1.89 12.12
CA MET A 1 -23.21 -1.13 11.87
C MET A 1 -22.29 -2.06 11.11
N ASN A 2 -21.81 -1.66 9.94
CA ASN A 2 -20.82 -2.47 9.23
C ASN A 2 -19.52 -2.43 10.03
N GLN A 3 -19.01 -3.61 10.39
CA GLN A 3 -17.75 -3.75 11.10
C GLN A 3 -16.62 -3.23 10.19
N ASN A 4 -15.81 -2.29 10.69
CA ASN A 4 -14.63 -1.78 10.01
C ASN A 4 -13.54 -1.56 11.07
N PRO A 5 -12.40 -2.25 11.02
CA PRO A 5 -11.94 -3.20 10.00
C PRO A 5 -12.75 -4.50 9.90
N ILE A 6 -12.80 -5.08 8.70
CA ILE A 6 -13.47 -6.35 8.42
C ILE A 6 -12.43 -7.48 8.53
N LEU A 7 -12.72 -8.51 9.32
CA LEU A 7 -11.88 -9.72 9.34
C LEU A 7 -12.06 -10.51 8.03
N ILE A 8 -11.03 -10.49 7.18
CA ILE A 8 -11.00 -11.19 5.89
C ILE A 8 -10.54 -12.63 6.05
N GLN A 9 -9.47 -12.84 6.80
CA GLN A 9 -8.93 -14.18 7.08
C GLN A 9 -8.68 -14.32 8.57
N ARG A 10 -9.10 -15.46 9.13
CA ARG A 10 -8.81 -15.86 10.50
C ARG A 10 -7.65 -16.83 10.50
N HIS A 11 -6.63 -16.56 11.31
CA HIS A 11 -5.60 -17.56 11.58
C HIS A 11 -6.17 -18.70 12.41
N HIS A 12 -6.10 -19.93 11.91
CA HIS A 12 -6.46 -21.12 12.65
C HIS A 12 -5.23 -21.62 13.42
N TYR A 13 -5.19 -21.30 14.70
CA TYR A 13 -4.13 -21.74 15.58
C TYR A 13 -4.19 -23.27 15.77
N ARG A 14 -3.31 -23.98 15.09
CA ARG A 14 -3.02 -25.36 15.46
C ARG A 14 -1.96 -25.33 16.55
N LYS A 15 -2.29 -25.77 17.78
CA LYS A 15 -1.32 -25.94 18.87
C LYS A 15 -0.26 -26.96 18.42
N THR A 16 0.78 -26.52 17.76
CA THR A 16 2.00 -27.28 17.55
C THR A 16 3.03 -26.74 18.53
N PHE A 17 3.85 -27.62 19.09
CA PHE A 17 4.87 -27.25 20.09
C PHE A 17 5.88 -26.20 19.60
N ALA A 18 5.91 -25.94 18.30
CA ALA A 18 6.85 -25.01 17.66
C ALA A 18 6.40 -23.55 17.58
N GLN A 19 5.09 -23.27 17.65
CA GLN A 19 4.56 -21.90 17.46
C GLN A 19 3.86 -21.44 18.73
N LYS A 20 4.57 -20.65 19.55
CA LYS A 20 4.07 -20.17 20.85
C LYS A 20 3.18 -18.94 20.74
N THR A 21 3.33 -18.13 19.71
CA THR A 21 2.57 -16.88 19.48
C THR A 21 1.94 -16.89 18.08
N PRO A 22 0.72 -16.33 17.91
CA PRO A 22 0.15 -16.15 16.58
C PRO A 22 1.03 -15.19 15.75
N PRO A 23 1.10 -15.35 14.43
CA PRO A 23 1.75 -14.39 13.56
C PRO A 23 1.10 -13.02 13.64
N GLU A 24 1.88 -11.98 13.44
CA GLU A 24 1.44 -10.59 13.41
C GLU A 24 0.28 -10.43 12.41
N PRO A 25 -0.81 -9.76 12.80
CA PRO A 25 -1.92 -9.49 11.89
C PRO A 25 -1.53 -8.51 10.78
N LEU A 26 -2.12 -8.69 9.62
CA LEU A 26 -1.99 -7.79 8.49
C LEU A 26 -3.26 -6.96 8.33
N PHE A 27 -3.10 -5.62 8.28
CA PHE A 27 -4.16 -4.68 7.95
C PHE A 27 -3.99 -4.20 6.51
N LEU A 28 -4.96 -4.51 5.65
CA LEU A 28 -4.99 -4.11 4.25
C LEU A 28 -5.97 -2.97 4.05
N ILE A 29 -5.46 -1.84 3.62
CA ILE A 29 -6.23 -0.63 3.33
C ILE A 29 -6.80 -0.73 1.91
N HIS A 30 -8.05 -0.30 1.72
CA HIS A 30 -8.73 -0.26 0.44
C HIS A 30 -7.92 0.47 -0.65
N ASP A 31 -8.20 0.18 -1.90
CA ASP A 31 -7.70 0.88 -3.08
C ASP A 31 -8.46 2.21 -3.33
N GLY A 32 -8.23 2.84 -4.47
CA GLY A 32 -8.96 4.03 -4.88
C GLY A 32 -10.47 3.84 -5.01
N GLY A 33 -10.95 2.60 -5.16
CA GLY A 33 -12.37 2.25 -5.23
C GLY A 33 -13.08 2.28 -3.88
N GLY A 34 -12.37 2.37 -2.78
CA GLY A 34 -12.93 2.52 -1.42
C GLY A 34 -13.42 1.24 -0.77
N THR A 35 -13.24 0.08 -1.40
CA THR A 35 -13.72 -1.22 -0.90
C THR A 35 -12.59 -2.21 -0.68
N VAL A 36 -12.84 -3.28 0.06
CA VAL A 36 -11.87 -4.35 0.35
C VAL A 36 -12.22 -5.67 -0.32
N PHE A 37 -13.14 -5.66 -1.30
CA PHE A 37 -13.65 -6.89 -1.89
C PHE A 37 -12.56 -7.74 -2.56
N SER A 38 -11.60 -7.12 -3.22
CA SER A 38 -10.49 -7.83 -3.87
C SER A 38 -9.66 -8.67 -2.90
N TYR A 39 -9.55 -8.27 -1.64
CA TYR A 39 -8.78 -9.00 -0.64
C TYR A 39 -9.44 -10.31 -0.19
N PHE A 40 -10.76 -10.48 -0.39
CA PHE A 40 -11.43 -11.76 -0.15
C PHE A 40 -11.05 -12.85 -1.16
N LEU A 41 -10.46 -12.48 -2.29
CA LEU A 41 -9.96 -13.43 -3.29
C LEU A 41 -8.59 -14.03 -2.91
N LEU A 42 -7.88 -13.42 -1.95
CA LEU A 42 -6.57 -13.89 -1.52
C LEU A 42 -6.65 -15.28 -0.89
N GLY A 43 -5.77 -16.16 -1.31
CA GLY A 43 -5.50 -17.42 -0.63
C GLY A 43 -4.95 -17.19 0.78
N SER A 44 -4.86 -18.26 1.58
CA SER A 44 -4.45 -18.15 2.99
C SER A 44 -3.06 -17.55 3.15
N LEU A 45 -2.99 -16.45 3.89
CA LEU A 45 -1.72 -15.80 4.28
C LEU A 45 -1.16 -16.33 5.62
N GLY A 46 -1.84 -17.29 6.26
CA GLY A 46 -1.38 -17.93 7.50
C GLY A 46 -1.44 -17.03 8.73
N ARG A 47 -2.15 -15.93 8.68
CA ARG A 47 -2.30 -14.93 9.75
C ARG A 47 -3.71 -14.32 9.75
N ASN A 48 -4.04 -13.56 10.78
CA ASN A 48 -5.24 -12.73 10.72
C ASN A 48 -5.02 -11.63 9.67
N VAL A 49 -6.02 -11.45 8.79
CA VAL A 49 -6.02 -10.39 7.79
C VAL A 49 -7.27 -9.56 8.00
N TYR A 50 -7.09 -8.27 8.18
CA TYR A 50 -8.16 -7.30 8.33
C TYR A 50 -8.17 -6.36 7.12
N GLY A 51 -9.34 -6.07 6.60
CA GLY A 51 -9.54 -5.08 5.55
C GLY A 51 -10.15 -3.79 6.09
N ILE A 52 -9.58 -2.64 5.77
CA ILE A 52 -10.13 -1.34 6.11
C ILE A 52 -10.76 -0.74 4.86
N SER A 53 -12.08 -0.62 4.85
CA SER A 53 -12.83 0.05 3.79
C SER A 53 -13.00 1.54 4.08
N ASN A 54 -13.21 2.34 3.02
CA ASN A 54 -13.48 3.76 3.17
C ASN A 54 -14.84 3.96 3.89
N PRO A 55 -14.88 4.54 5.11
CA PRO A 55 -16.14 4.78 5.80
C PRO A 55 -17.03 5.81 5.10
N HIS A 56 -16.46 6.62 4.19
CA HIS A 56 -17.20 7.59 3.37
C HIS A 56 -17.74 6.98 2.07
N PHE A 57 -17.49 5.69 1.81
CA PHE A 57 -17.97 5.04 0.60
C PHE A 57 -19.48 5.14 0.47
N GLY A 58 -19.93 5.71 -0.66
CA GLY A 58 -21.37 5.90 -0.96
C GLY A 58 -22.05 7.01 -0.15
N THR A 59 -21.26 7.86 0.51
CA THR A 59 -21.75 9.11 1.14
C THR A 59 -21.26 10.33 0.35
N ASP A 60 -21.68 11.54 0.78
CA ASP A 60 -21.19 12.80 0.23
C ASP A 60 -20.05 13.39 1.07
N LEU A 61 -19.56 12.64 2.05
CA LEU A 61 -18.42 13.05 2.86
C LEU A 61 -17.12 12.88 2.08
N THR A 62 -16.21 13.83 2.23
CA THR A 62 -14.88 13.84 1.64
C THR A 62 -13.82 13.93 2.73
N TRP A 63 -12.59 13.54 2.39
CA TRP A 63 -11.45 13.64 3.30
C TRP A 63 -10.84 15.05 3.23
N THR A 64 -11.06 15.86 4.24
CA THR A 64 -10.68 17.30 4.27
C THR A 64 -9.18 17.51 4.06
N ASN A 65 -8.34 16.63 4.61
CA ASN A 65 -6.89 16.67 4.47
C ASN A 65 -6.35 15.43 3.73
N GLY A 66 -7.14 14.91 2.80
CA GLY A 66 -6.78 13.80 1.93
C GLY A 66 -6.26 12.57 2.69
N ILE A 67 -5.13 12.03 2.21
CA ILE A 67 -4.50 10.81 2.77
C ILE A 67 -4.15 10.99 4.25
N ALA A 68 -3.77 12.17 4.72
CA ALA A 68 -3.42 12.37 6.12
C ALA A 68 -4.61 12.14 7.05
N SER A 69 -5.77 12.76 6.79
CA SER A 69 -6.96 12.55 7.62
C SER A 69 -7.55 11.14 7.47
N MET A 70 -7.40 10.52 6.31
CA MET A 70 -7.75 9.12 6.09
C MET A 70 -6.89 8.21 7.00
N ALA A 71 -5.58 8.42 7.00
CA ALA A 71 -4.64 7.67 7.82
C ALA A 71 -4.87 7.84 9.33
N GLU A 72 -5.19 9.06 9.80
CA GLU A 72 -5.56 9.31 11.20
C GLU A 72 -6.80 8.52 11.61
N CYS A 73 -7.82 8.49 10.77
CA CYS A 73 -9.03 7.70 11.00
C CYS A 73 -8.70 6.20 11.08
N TYR A 74 -7.91 5.70 10.13
CA TYR A 74 -7.60 4.27 10.04
C TYR A 74 -6.65 3.81 11.14
N ALA A 75 -5.71 4.66 11.58
CA ALA A 75 -4.87 4.38 12.75
C ALA A 75 -5.72 4.14 14.01
N LYS A 76 -6.79 4.92 14.22
CA LYS A 76 -7.73 4.70 15.33
C LYS A 76 -8.45 3.36 15.22
N LEU A 77 -8.97 3.01 14.02
CA LEU A 77 -9.63 1.73 13.79
C LEU A 77 -8.69 0.54 14.02
N ILE A 78 -7.42 0.68 13.64
CA ILE A 78 -6.40 -0.34 13.89
C ILE A 78 -6.19 -0.51 15.40
N LYS A 79 -5.99 0.58 16.13
CA LYS A 79 -5.79 0.55 17.58
C LYS A 79 -7.00 -0.01 18.34
N GLU A 80 -8.22 0.26 17.91
CA GLU A 80 -9.45 -0.32 18.48
C GLU A 80 -9.51 -1.84 18.23
N THR A 81 -8.94 -2.33 17.11
CA THR A 81 -8.95 -3.75 16.75
C THR A 81 -7.78 -4.52 17.36
N CYS A 82 -6.61 -3.91 17.38
CA CYS A 82 -5.34 -4.44 17.88
C CYS A 82 -4.65 -3.35 18.71
N PRO A 83 -4.93 -3.24 20.00
CA PRO A 83 -4.43 -2.14 20.83
C PRO A 83 -2.94 -2.22 21.14
N PHE A 84 -2.31 -3.38 21.01
CA PHE A 84 -0.89 -3.59 21.33
C PHE A 84 -0.29 -4.72 20.49
N GLY A 85 1.04 -4.73 20.43
CA GLY A 85 1.84 -5.75 19.75
C GLY A 85 2.33 -5.34 18.37
N ASP A 86 2.89 -6.31 17.66
CA ASP A 86 3.46 -6.12 16.33
C ASP A 86 2.37 -6.32 15.26
N ILE A 87 2.35 -5.44 14.24
CA ILE A 87 1.43 -5.51 13.10
C ILE A 87 2.15 -5.29 11.77
N LEU A 88 1.54 -5.80 10.70
CA LEU A 88 1.86 -5.44 9.32
C LEU A 88 0.77 -4.52 8.76
N LEU A 89 1.19 -3.53 7.99
CA LEU A 89 0.31 -2.66 7.20
C LEU A 89 0.47 -2.97 5.72
N GLY A 90 -0.55 -2.72 4.94
CA GLY A 90 -0.43 -2.80 3.49
C GLY A 90 -1.67 -2.29 2.77
N GLY A 91 -1.62 -2.36 1.43
CA GLY A 91 -2.76 -2.01 0.61
C GLY A 91 -2.43 -1.95 -0.87
N TRP A 92 -3.47 -1.99 -1.67
CA TRP A 92 -3.38 -1.90 -3.12
C TRP A 92 -3.53 -0.45 -3.57
N SER A 93 -2.69 -0.02 -4.53
CA SER A 93 -2.78 1.32 -5.13
C SER A 93 -2.72 2.44 -4.09
N LEU A 94 -3.78 3.26 -3.92
CA LEU A 94 -3.91 4.25 -2.86
C LEU A 94 -3.64 3.65 -1.47
N GLY A 95 -4.09 2.43 -1.23
CA GLY A 95 -3.98 1.76 0.07
C GLY A 95 -2.55 1.62 0.57
N GLY A 96 -1.58 1.41 -0.33
CA GLY A 96 -0.16 1.36 0.04
C GLY A 96 0.36 2.73 0.50
N LEU A 97 -0.05 3.83 -0.14
CA LEU A 97 0.33 5.18 0.29
C LEU A 97 -0.27 5.55 1.65
N VAL A 98 -1.54 5.16 1.86
CA VAL A 98 -2.21 5.35 3.16
C VAL A 98 -1.51 4.50 4.24
N ALA A 99 -1.07 3.27 3.94
CA ALA A 99 -0.31 2.43 4.87
C ALA A 99 1.01 3.08 5.29
N VAL A 100 1.74 3.74 4.37
CA VAL A 100 2.95 4.53 4.67
C VAL A 100 2.63 5.68 5.64
N GLN A 101 1.53 6.39 5.40
CA GLN A 101 1.11 7.49 6.27
C GLN A 101 0.68 7.00 7.67
N ILE A 102 -0.04 5.86 7.75
CA ILE A 102 -0.41 5.24 9.03
C ILE A 102 0.84 4.82 9.81
N ALA A 103 1.82 4.23 9.14
CA ALA A 103 3.07 3.81 9.77
C ALA A 103 3.79 4.99 10.44
N GLN A 104 3.80 6.17 9.80
CA GLN A 104 4.37 7.37 10.38
C GLN A 104 3.58 7.85 11.61
N ILE A 105 2.24 7.81 11.55
CA ILE A 105 1.39 8.19 12.70
C ILE A 105 1.63 7.25 13.88
N LEU A 106 1.77 5.95 13.64
CA LEU A 106 1.97 4.93 14.67
C LEU A 106 3.43 4.81 15.15
N SER A 107 4.39 5.47 14.50
CA SER A 107 5.81 5.37 14.86
C SER A 107 6.14 5.85 16.28
N GLY A 108 5.31 6.71 16.85
CA GLY A 108 5.40 7.20 18.23
C GLY A 108 4.56 6.42 19.24
N ASP A 109 3.87 5.36 18.81
CA ASP A 109 3.00 4.58 19.71
C ASP A 109 3.84 3.65 20.57
N SER A 110 3.60 3.65 21.88
CA SER A 110 4.38 2.84 22.83
C SER A 110 3.96 1.38 22.91
N GLU A 111 2.79 1.04 22.39
CA GLU A 111 2.19 -0.29 22.54
C GLU A 111 2.04 -1.02 21.21
N LEU A 112 1.81 -0.30 20.12
CA LEU A 112 1.59 -0.85 18.80
C LEU A 112 2.77 -0.55 17.88
N ASN A 113 3.40 -1.59 17.34
CA ASN A 113 4.58 -1.47 16.48
C ASN A 113 4.30 -1.96 15.06
N VAL A 114 4.64 -1.15 14.06
CA VAL A 114 4.55 -1.51 12.65
C VAL A 114 5.85 -2.19 12.22
N THR A 115 5.83 -3.51 12.05
CA THR A 115 7.02 -4.30 11.68
C THR A 115 7.31 -4.31 10.19
N GLY A 116 6.35 -3.90 9.36
CA GLY A 116 6.57 -3.81 7.93
C GLY A 116 5.38 -3.30 7.14
N ILE A 117 5.66 -2.87 5.91
CA ILE A 117 4.66 -2.33 4.97
C ILE A 117 4.68 -3.17 3.70
N ILE A 118 3.48 -3.56 3.22
CA ILE A 118 3.28 -4.26 1.96
C ILE A 118 2.49 -3.36 1.02
N MET A 119 3.12 -2.93 -0.07
CA MET A 119 2.50 -2.09 -1.09
C MET A 119 2.21 -2.92 -2.33
N ILE A 120 0.96 -2.96 -2.77
CA ILE A 120 0.54 -3.73 -3.94
C ILE A 120 0.26 -2.74 -5.07
N ASP A 121 1.15 -2.71 -6.03
CA ASP A 121 1.12 -1.85 -7.23
C ASP A 121 0.79 -0.38 -6.92
N SER A 122 1.36 0.12 -5.83
CA SER A 122 1.27 1.52 -5.40
C SER A 122 2.36 2.34 -6.10
N THR A 123 1.98 3.48 -6.68
CA THR A 123 2.92 4.36 -7.36
C THR A 123 3.22 5.57 -6.49
N PHE A 124 4.50 5.87 -6.29
CA PHE A 124 4.93 7.07 -5.59
C PHE A 124 4.70 8.29 -6.49
N PRO A 125 4.00 9.33 -6.01
CA PRO A 125 3.70 10.50 -6.83
C PRO A 125 4.99 11.28 -7.16
N ALA A 126 5.14 11.66 -8.42
CA ALA A 126 6.22 12.54 -8.85
C ALA A 126 5.81 14.00 -8.66
N GLU A 127 6.69 14.81 -8.06
CA GLU A 127 6.48 16.25 -7.99
C GLU A 127 6.34 16.83 -9.41
N GLY A 128 5.26 17.60 -9.63
CA GLY A 128 5.02 18.34 -10.87
C GLY A 128 4.69 17.51 -12.09
N GLN A 129 4.70 16.18 -11.99
CA GLN A 129 4.25 15.33 -13.09
C GLN A 129 2.76 14.99 -12.91
N PRO A 130 1.94 15.15 -13.96
CA PRO A 130 0.62 14.55 -13.93
C PRO A 130 0.85 13.05 -13.75
N ILE A 131 0.30 12.48 -12.67
CA ILE A 131 0.15 11.02 -12.62
C ILE A 131 -0.50 10.70 -13.96
N LYS A 132 0.23 9.95 -14.83
CA LYS A 132 -0.35 9.48 -16.09
C LYS A 132 -1.59 8.71 -15.68
N THR A 133 -2.71 9.41 -15.60
CA THR A 133 -3.98 8.78 -15.35
C THR A 133 -4.22 7.93 -16.58
N ARG A 134 -3.80 6.68 -16.52
CA ARG A 134 -4.47 5.68 -17.34
C ARG A 134 -5.95 5.97 -17.12
N ARG A 135 -6.65 6.38 -18.16
CA ARG A 135 -8.10 6.43 -18.10
C ARG A 135 -8.49 5.07 -17.58
N ILE A 136 -8.91 5.05 -16.32
CA ILE A 136 -9.49 3.86 -15.71
C ILE A 136 -10.76 3.65 -16.51
N ALA A 137 -10.66 2.89 -17.59
CA ALA A 137 -11.83 2.25 -18.15
C ALA A 137 -12.24 1.26 -17.06
N PHE A 138 -13.03 1.73 -16.10
CA PHE A 138 -13.69 0.87 -15.15
C PHE A 138 -14.65 0.03 -15.96
N ASN A 139 -14.17 -1.09 -16.48
CA ASN A 139 -14.99 -2.14 -17.03
C ASN A 139 -15.72 -2.76 -15.83
N ALA A 140 -16.80 -2.08 -15.41
CA ALA A 140 -17.75 -2.72 -14.54
C ALA A 140 -18.19 -4.00 -15.27
N GLU A 141 -17.84 -5.15 -14.70
CA GLU A 141 -18.41 -6.39 -15.21
C GLU A 141 -19.90 -6.19 -15.32
N ALA A 142 -20.51 -6.71 -16.38
CA ALA A 142 -21.94 -6.53 -16.70
C ALA A 142 -22.88 -6.94 -15.54
N SER A 143 -22.33 -7.60 -14.50
CA SER A 143 -23.02 -8.02 -13.27
C SER A 143 -23.03 -6.96 -12.15
N THR A 144 -22.22 -5.89 -12.25
CA THR A 144 -22.13 -4.88 -11.17
C THR A 144 -23.34 -3.95 -11.23
N ARG A 145 -24.01 -3.77 -10.09
CA ARG A 145 -25.15 -2.84 -9.99
C ARG A 145 -24.71 -1.41 -10.36
N PRO A 146 -25.46 -0.69 -11.23
CA PRO A 146 -25.07 0.65 -11.69
C PRO A 146 -24.76 1.63 -10.55
N GLU A 147 -25.52 1.53 -9.44
CA GLU A 147 -25.30 2.37 -8.24
C GLU A 147 -23.94 2.10 -7.59
N MET A 148 -23.49 0.85 -7.53
CA MET A 148 -22.19 0.49 -6.98
C MET A 148 -21.05 1.01 -7.87
N THR A 149 -21.22 0.89 -9.19
CA THR A 149 -20.30 1.41 -10.19
C THR A 149 -20.08 2.92 -10.01
N GLU A 150 -21.16 3.69 -9.85
CA GLU A 150 -21.07 5.14 -9.67
C GLU A 150 -20.38 5.53 -8.36
N LYS A 151 -20.69 4.85 -7.26
CA LYS A 151 -20.02 5.05 -5.95
C LYS A 151 -18.52 4.79 -6.04
N THR A 152 -18.13 3.68 -6.67
CA THR A 152 -16.71 3.32 -6.88
C THR A 152 -16.01 4.36 -7.76
N ARG A 153 -16.67 4.81 -8.86
CA ARG A 153 -16.12 5.84 -9.73
C ARG A 153 -15.88 7.16 -8.99
N LYS A 154 -16.82 7.58 -8.14
CA LYS A 154 -16.67 8.78 -7.29
C LYS A 154 -15.45 8.64 -6.37
N CYS A 155 -15.31 7.52 -5.67
CA CYS A 155 -14.15 7.25 -4.81
C CYS A 155 -12.82 7.26 -5.58
N MET A 156 -12.76 6.65 -6.77
CA MET A 156 -11.56 6.64 -7.60
C MET A 156 -11.12 8.03 -8.05
N ASN A 157 -12.09 8.89 -8.44
CA ASN A 157 -11.80 10.28 -8.81
C ASN A 157 -11.23 11.06 -7.62
N GLU A 158 -11.83 10.89 -6.45
CA GLU A 158 -11.35 11.50 -5.21
C GLU A 158 -9.95 11.01 -4.85
N ALA A 159 -9.72 9.70 -4.92
CA ALA A 159 -8.40 9.09 -4.65
C ALA A 159 -7.29 9.67 -5.53
N GLN A 160 -7.57 9.91 -6.82
CA GLN A 160 -6.59 10.53 -7.72
C GLN A 160 -6.22 11.95 -7.29
N LEU A 161 -7.19 12.74 -6.83
CA LEU A 161 -6.94 14.09 -6.31
C LEU A 161 -6.10 14.03 -5.03
N GLN A 162 -6.43 13.12 -4.13
CA GLN A 162 -5.74 12.95 -2.85
C GLN A 162 -4.28 12.51 -3.05
N ILE A 163 -4.02 11.58 -3.98
CA ILE A 163 -2.65 11.15 -4.30
C ILE A 163 -1.82 12.32 -4.84
N ARG A 164 -2.41 13.18 -5.70
CA ARG A 164 -1.70 14.36 -6.24
C ARG A 164 -1.38 15.41 -5.19
N GLN A 165 -2.19 15.51 -4.14
CA GLN A 165 -2.05 16.50 -3.08
C GLN A 165 -1.30 15.95 -1.86
N TRP A 166 -0.98 14.66 -1.87
CA TRP A 166 -0.32 14.03 -0.75
C TRP A 166 1.12 14.48 -0.63
N THR A 167 1.48 14.92 0.57
CA THR A 167 2.86 15.15 0.97
C THR A 167 3.32 13.93 1.76
N PRO A 168 4.26 13.13 1.23
CA PRO A 168 4.74 11.95 1.92
C PRO A 168 5.42 12.30 3.24
N PRO A 169 5.30 11.45 4.27
CA PRO A 169 5.99 11.66 5.53
C PRO A 169 7.51 11.63 5.37
N VAL A 170 8.21 12.37 6.22
CA VAL A 170 9.67 12.39 6.24
C VAL A 170 10.18 11.30 7.18
N TRP A 171 11.18 10.53 6.71
CA TRP A 171 11.86 9.51 7.50
C TRP A 171 13.30 9.93 7.78
N ARG A 172 13.85 9.56 8.94
CA ARG A 172 15.26 9.81 9.23
C ARG A 172 16.16 8.75 8.62
N PHE A 173 17.41 9.11 8.40
CA PHE A 173 18.45 8.13 8.06
C PHE A 173 18.65 7.13 9.18
N PRO A 174 18.78 5.82 8.88
CA PRO A 174 19.34 4.89 9.84
C PRO A 174 20.78 5.35 10.12
N MET A 175 21.06 5.72 11.37
CA MET A 175 22.45 5.98 11.77
C MET A 175 23.19 4.66 11.66
N ALA A 176 24.14 4.57 10.73
CA ALA A 176 25.12 3.51 10.76
C ALA A 176 25.83 3.59 12.13
N GLU A 177 25.91 2.48 12.84
CA GLU A 177 26.79 2.38 14.01
C GLU A 177 28.17 2.78 13.52
N VAL A 178 28.65 3.95 13.96
CA VAL A 178 30.00 4.45 13.67
C VAL A 178 30.94 3.56 14.45
N GLN A 179 31.33 2.46 13.85
CA GLN A 179 32.58 1.80 14.24
C GLN A 179 33.72 2.65 13.70
N ASP A 180 34.50 3.21 14.65
CA ASP A 180 35.72 3.98 14.46
C ASP A 180 35.60 5.42 13.90
N GLY A 181 35.59 6.35 14.82
CA GLY A 181 36.47 7.52 15.02
C GLY A 181 36.80 8.48 13.87
N GLN A 182 36.19 8.47 12.67
CA GLN A 182 36.42 9.49 11.64
C GLN A 182 35.12 10.01 11.03
N SER A 183 34.65 11.08 11.65
CA SER A 183 33.53 11.88 11.14
C SER A 183 34.04 12.84 10.06
N HIS A 184 33.77 12.51 8.80
CA HIS A 184 33.81 13.47 7.68
C HIS A 184 32.43 13.58 7.05
N MET A 185 31.52 14.25 7.73
CA MET A 185 30.28 14.77 7.14
C MET A 185 29.96 16.12 7.80
N ALA A 186 30.54 17.18 7.23
CA ALA A 186 30.19 18.54 7.57
C ALA A 186 28.83 18.88 6.96
N GLY A 187 27.85 19.21 7.81
CA GLY A 187 26.66 19.94 7.37
C GLY A 187 25.29 19.36 7.68
N LEU A 188 25.15 18.12 8.18
CA LEU A 188 23.86 17.58 8.61
C LEU A 188 23.61 17.96 10.08
N LYS A 189 22.49 18.64 10.36
CA LYS A 189 22.03 18.93 11.72
C LYS A 189 21.94 17.63 12.51
N MET A 190 22.90 17.42 13.40
CA MET A 190 22.90 16.32 14.36
C MET A 190 21.65 16.44 15.23
N ASN A 191 20.97 15.30 15.43
CA ASN A 191 20.00 15.04 16.50
C ASN A 191 18.59 15.58 16.33
N ASP A 192 17.92 15.34 15.20
CA ASP A 192 16.46 15.28 15.23
C ASP A 192 16.02 13.82 15.54
N THR A 193 16.01 13.47 16.83
CA THR A 193 15.50 12.18 17.30
C THR A 193 13.97 12.09 17.23
N THR A 194 13.30 13.16 16.82
CA THR A 194 11.83 13.21 16.71
C THR A 194 11.32 12.62 15.40
N THR A 195 12.12 12.65 14.32
CA THR A 195 11.77 12.03 13.05
C THR A 195 11.94 10.50 13.13
N PRO A 196 10.91 9.70 12.82
CA PRO A 196 10.97 8.24 12.94
C PRO A 196 11.78 7.58 11.83
N LEU A 197 12.21 6.33 12.07
CA LEU A 197 12.71 5.44 11.02
C LEU A 197 11.53 4.86 10.22
N SER A 198 11.74 4.69 8.91
CA SER A 198 10.79 3.96 8.08
C SER A 198 10.76 2.49 8.50
N PRO A 199 9.58 1.87 8.67
CA PRO A 199 9.48 0.42 8.69
C PRO A 199 9.96 -0.18 7.36
N PRO A 200 10.52 -1.41 7.37
CA PRO A 200 10.88 -2.11 6.15
C PRO A 200 9.65 -2.32 5.26
N ALA A 201 9.80 -2.11 3.95
CA ALA A 201 8.73 -2.20 3.00
C ALA A 201 9.04 -3.16 1.85
N ILE A 202 8.01 -3.85 1.35
CA ILE A 202 8.05 -4.66 0.14
C ILE A 202 6.99 -4.14 -0.83
N LEU A 203 7.41 -3.87 -2.06
CA LEU A 203 6.53 -3.41 -3.14
C LEU A 203 6.27 -4.55 -4.12
N PHE A 204 5.01 -4.85 -4.35
CA PHE A 204 4.57 -5.73 -5.44
C PHE A 204 4.30 -4.88 -6.68
N ARG A 205 4.89 -5.27 -7.81
CA ARG A 205 4.76 -4.58 -9.08
C ARG A 205 4.07 -5.49 -10.10
N ALA A 206 2.96 -5.02 -10.66
CA ALA A 206 2.31 -5.67 -11.78
C ALA A 206 3.17 -5.54 -13.04
N THR A 207 3.43 -6.66 -13.74
CA THR A 207 4.37 -6.68 -14.87
C THR A 207 3.71 -6.60 -16.24
N ASP A 208 2.42 -6.92 -16.34
CA ASP A 208 1.74 -6.92 -17.62
C ASP A 208 1.41 -5.47 -18.02
N ASN A 209 2.08 -5.00 -19.06
CA ASN A 209 1.72 -3.74 -19.67
C ASN A 209 0.45 -3.96 -20.48
N SER A 210 -0.70 -3.50 -19.96
CA SER A 210 -1.91 -3.36 -20.77
C SER A 210 -1.75 -2.21 -21.79
N LEU A 211 -0.71 -2.31 -22.63
CA LEU A 211 -0.61 -1.54 -23.85
C LEU A 211 -1.17 -2.43 -24.97
N ASP A 212 -2.24 -1.94 -25.56
CA ASP A 212 -2.73 -2.31 -26.88
C ASP A 212 -3.59 -3.57 -27.03
N SER A 213 -4.86 -3.42 -26.66
CA SER A 213 -5.90 -3.94 -27.52
C SER A 213 -7.04 -2.93 -27.56
N ASN A 214 -6.97 -2.00 -28.50
CA ASN A 214 -7.97 -1.14 -29.13
C ASN A 214 -7.47 0.32 -29.26
N THR A 215 -6.56 0.55 -30.20
CA THR A 215 -6.47 1.83 -30.90
C THR A 215 -6.90 1.58 -32.32
N ASP A 216 -8.13 1.97 -32.62
CA ASP A 216 -8.50 2.30 -34.00
C ASP A 216 -7.53 3.35 -34.56
N VAL A 217 -6.97 3.00 -35.69
CA VAL A 217 -6.01 3.75 -36.47
C VAL A 217 -6.69 5.01 -36.97
N SER A 218 -6.29 6.21 -36.52
CA SER A 218 -6.18 7.38 -37.39
C SER A 218 -5.43 8.50 -36.68
N GLU A 219 -4.40 8.90 -37.34
CA GLU A 219 -3.56 10.08 -37.25
C GLU A 219 -2.12 9.86 -36.79
N ALA A 220 -1.30 9.77 -37.80
CA ALA A 220 0.14 9.83 -37.70
C ALA A 220 0.59 11.20 -37.14
N SER A 221 1.30 11.21 -36.03
CA SER A 221 2.31 12.21 -35.76
C SER A 221 3.47 11.52 -35.04
N ASP A 222 4.62 11.56 -35.74
CA ASP A 222 5.93 11.16 -35.25
C ASP A 222 6.24 11.82 -33.90
N THR A 223 6.04 11.12 -32.82
CA THR A 223 6.79 11.32 -31.58
C THR A 223 7.15 9.94 -31.04
N LYS A 224 8.40 9.52 -31.35
CA LYS A 224 9.06 8.47 -30.60
C LYS A 224 8.86 8.76 -29.13
N VAL A 225 7.93 8.02 -28.48
CA VAL A 225 7.89 7.94 -27.04
C VAL A 225 9.19 7.25 -26.63
N SER A 226 10.17 8.06 -26.25
CA SER A 226 11.36 7.60 -25.57
C SER A 226 10.90 6.67 -24.46
N ASN A 227 11.43 5.44 -24.46
CA ASN A 227 11.45 4.54 -23.33
C ASN A 227 12.19 5.27 -22.20
N ASP A 228 11.47 6.15 -21.51
CA ASP A 228 11.89 6.67 -20.22
C ASP A 228 11.77 5.48 -19.29
N GLY A 229 12.92 4.87 -18.95
CA GLY A 229 13.00 3.64 -18.20
C GLY A 229 12.20 3.77 -16.92
N GLY A 230 10.96 3.26 -16.95
CA GLY A 230 10.05 3.35 -15.81
C GLY A 230 10.77 2.81 -14.58
N SER A 231 10.82 3.61 -13.52
CA SER A 231 11.43 3.19 -12.27
C SER A 231 10.95 1.80 -11.89
N GLN A 232 11.89 0.87 -11.69
CA GLN A 232 11.55 -0.49 -11.28
C GLN A 232 10.80 -0.51 -9.94
N ALA A 233 10.95 0.53 -9.13
CA ALA A 233 10.31 0.70 -7.84
C ALA A 233 9.06 1.59 -7.88
N LEU A 234 8.41 1.77 -9.03
CA LEU A 234 7.22 2.61 -9.22
C LEU A 234 7.37 4.01 -8.63
N GLY A 235 8.59 4.57 -8.66
CA GLY A 235 8.94 5.90 -8.16
C GLY A 235 9.41 5.94 -6.71
N PHE A 236 9.31 4.87 -5.93
CA PHE A 236 9.79 4.83 -4.55
C PHE A 236 11.30 4.90 -4.40
N ASP A 237 12.07 4.68 -5.47
CA ASP A 237 13.51 4.94 -5.54
C ASP A 237 13.88 6.42 -5.29
N ARG A 238 12.92 7.33 -5.43
CA ARG A 238 13.08 8.76 -5.16
C ARG A 238 12.62 9.19 -3.76
N TYR A 239 12.04 8.26 -3.00
CA TYR A 239 11.53 8.55 -1.67
C TYR A 239 12.66 8.44 -0.65
N GLU A 240 13.18 9.60 -0.23
CA GLU A 240 14.33 9.67 0.66
C GLU A 240 14.10 8.95 1.99
N ASN A 241 15.07 8.15 2.39
CA ASN A 241 15.09 7.41 3.67
C ASN A 241 13.95 6.41 3.87
N PHE A 242 13.19 6.11 2.83
CA PHE A 242 12.19 5.06 2.86
C PHE A 242 12.87 3.69 2.72
N ASP A 243 12.63 2.79 3.68
CA ASP A 243 13.29 1.47 3.72
C ASP A 243 12.62 0.45 2.78
N LEU A 244 12.69 0.69 1.48
CA LEU A 244 12.22 -0.27 0.48
C LEU A 244 13.22 -1.42 0.32
N ARG A 245 12.90 -2.57 0.90
CA ARG A 245 13.77 -3.76 0.92
C ARG A 245 13.73 -4.58 -0.36
N GLU A 246 12.59 -4.67 -0.99
CA GLU A 246 12.39 -5.56 -2.13
C GLU A 246 11.28 -5.04 -3.04
N VAL A 247 11.46 -5.23 -4.35
CA VAL A 247 10.41 -5.12 -5.35
C VAL A 247 10.14 -6.50 -5.90
N VAL A 248 8.91 -6.96 -5.78
CA VAL A 248 8.46 -8.30 -6.19
C VAL A 248 7.58 -8.16 -7.42
N ASP A 249 8.05 -8.66 -8.55
CA ASP A 249 7.23 -8.73 -9.76
C ASP A 249 6.11 -9.75 -9.60
N THR A 250 4.93 -9.42 -10.10
CA THR A 250 3.77 -10.30 -10.09
C THR A 250 2.98 -10.18 -11.39
N SER A 251 2.37 -11.27 -11.81
CA SER A 251 1.58 -11.35 -13.04
C SER A 251 0.36 -10.43 -12.98
N GLY A 252 -0.10 -10.00 -14.14
CA GLY A 252 -1.22 -9.10 -14.32
C GLY A 252 -0.80 -7.63 -14.43
N ASP A 253 -1.77 -6.80 -14.74
CA ASP A 253 -1.67 -5.35 -14.70
C ASP A 253 -2.31 -4.79 -13.42
N HIS A 254 -2.34 -3.45 -13.28
CA HIS A 254 -2.90 -2.77 -12.11
C HIS A 254 -4.30 -3.25 -11.72
N PHE A 255 -5.16 -3.60 -12.68
CA PHE A 255 -6.55 -3.98 -12.44
C PHE A 255 -6.77 -5.47 -12.42
N SER A 256 -5.90 -6.25 -13.07
CA SER A 256 -6.01 -7.71 -13.15
C SER A 256 -5.18 -8.46 -12.11
N ILE A 257 -4.38 -7.76 -11.30
CA ILE A 257 -3.50 -8.35 -10.28
C ILE A 257 -4.27 -9.25 -9.27
N PHE A 258 -5.55 -8.95 -9.02
CA PHE A 258 -6.44 -9.75 -8.18
C PHE A 258 -7.38 -10.67 -8.99
N SER A 259 -7.21 -10.80 -10.32
CA SER A 259 -8.01 -11.73 -11.12
C SER A 259 -7.78 -13.18 -10.69
N ASN A 260 -8.71 -14.07 -11.07
CA ASN A 260 -8.62 -15.50 -10.76
C ASN A 260 -7.31 -16.13 -11.28
N ASP A 261 -6.76 -15.61 -12.38
CA ASP A 261 -5.54 -16.12 -12.99
C ASP A 261 -4.28 -15.73 -12.20
N ASN A 262 -4.28 -14.55 -11.55
CA ASN A 262 -3.10 -13.96 -10.91
C ASN A 262 -3.12 -14.09 -9.39
N VAL A 263 -4.30 -14.13 -8.77
CA VAL A 263 -4.45 -14.03 -7.31
C VAL A 263 -3.78 -15.15 -6.53
N ASN A 264 -3.64 -16.34 -7.11
CA ASN A 264 -2.97 -17.47 -6.46
C ASN A 264 -1.46 -17.22 -6.32
N GLU A 265 -0.82 -16.70 -7.36
CA GLU A 265 0.59 -16.31 -7.35
C GLU A 265 0.81 -15.14 -6.37
N LEU A 266 -0.01 -14.10 -6.49
CA LEU A 266 0.01 -12.95 -5.60
C LEU A 266 -0.11 -13.39 -4.13
N SER A 267 -1.04 -14.26 -3.80
CA SER A 267 -1.26 -14.76 -2.44
C SER A 267 -0.03 -15.45 -1.86
N LYS A 268 0.62 -16.30 -2.65
CA LYS A 268 1.84 -16.99 -2.24
C LYS A 268 2.96 -16.00 -1.96
N LYS A 269 3.20 -15.06 -2.89
CA LYS A 269 4.23 -14.04 -2.75
C LYS A 269 3.94 -13.09 -1.57
N LEU A 270 2.67 -12.71 -1.35
CA LEU A 270 2.25 -11.91 -0.20
C LEU A 270 2.52 -12.61 1.13
N LYS A 271 2.23 -13.92 1.19
CA LYS A 271 2.54 -14.71 2.38
C LYS A 271 4.04 -14.69 2.67
N ASP A 272 4.86 -14.95 1.66
CA ASP A 272 6.32 -14.97 1.79
C ASP A 272 6.87 -13.58 2.22
N ALA A 273 6.32 -12.49 1.68
CA ALA A 273 6.66 -11.13 2.07
C ALA A 273 6.31 -10.84 3.54
N CYS A 274 5.10 -11.23 3.97
CA CYS A 274 4.72 -11.13 5.37
C CYS A 274 5.70 -11.88 6.29
N ASP A 275 6.06 -13.11 5.91
CA ASP A 275 6.96 -13.94 6.72
C ASP A 275 8.41 -13.39 6.72
N LYS A 276 8.85 -12.71 5.64
CA LYS A 276 10.14 -12.00 5.60
C LYS A 276 10.17 -10.80 6.55
N LEU A 277 9.12 -9.97 6.54
CA LEU A 277 9.03 -8.74 7.34
C LEU A 277 8.88 -9.01 8.85
N THR A 278 8.38 -10.18 9.23
CA THR A 278 8.13 -10.55 10.64
C THR A 278 9.22 -11.45 11.24
N LYS A 279 10.21 -11.88 10.45
CA LYS A 279 11.38 -12.58 10.99
C LYS A 279 12.22 -11.61 11.79
N LYS A 280 12.25 -11.80 13.11
CA LYS A 280 13.22 -11.12 13.98
C LYS A 280 14.62 -11.61 13.61
N SER A 281 15.47 -10.71 13.15
CA SER A 281 16.91 -10.97 12.90
C SER A 281 17.61 -11.37 14.18
#